data_42ba78d334f390a921f9801cc0cae7cc
#
_entry.id   42ba78d334f390a921f9801cc0cae7cc
#
_cell.length_a   1.000
_cell.length_b   1.000
_cell.length_c   1.000
_cell.angle_alpha   90.00
_cell.angle_beta   90.00
_cell.angle_gamma   90.00
#
_symmetry.space_group_name_H-M   'P 1'
#
loop_
_entity.id
_entity.type
_entity.pdbx_description
1 polymer ?
#
loop_
_entity_poly.entity_id
_entity_poly.type
_entity_poly.pdbx_seq_one_letter_code
_entity_poly.pdbx_strand_id
1 'polypeptide(L)'
;MVHESDVCIIGGGISAAMLAQKLSELKPGLAITVVEAGSRIFDSENRHTYRARSLAFGENAWPGDFIEDQAGAGIISRTMAVGGSALHWGGVTNRFSEEDLTLKSRYGLGVDWPIAWTDLERHYCEAERRLGVSGEPGPFPEDARSEPYPMAPMPLSYNLKVLKEWAEKSGILFNGTPQAKNTRPYDGRATCLRCNTCEICPTGARYSPDYTFKALLAAKTLTLHDRTLVRRLVRSADGKRIEAATGVDRARNGEAVEYRAKTFVVASGYAWTPHLLLLSGVANSSGLVGRYMNGHAFIGAQIELDAKIYPGMNEQHSLISRKYFRCRQDVPFVRHDLRVWESSAGREARLKDAAGTLLLGDAVLQDWRARTARGAARVRAYYDVHPSIDSALTLDASRKNAWGDPMPSIRHVWDEASIARRAATREHILGVFGQLARANDGRVFNVSEGNYLDHPAGGCRMGTDPKTSVCDSYGRTHDHENLFVVGSTSLPTAGCTNGTLTFVAVTLRSATRIVSSLI
;
A
#
# COMPACT_ATOMS: atom_id res chain seq x y z
N MET A 1 15.51 -24.33 18.61
CA MET A 1 14.26 -25.10 18.35
C MET A 1 14.11 -25.23 16.86
N VAL A 2 13.78 -26.41 16.33
CA VAL A 2 13.58 -26.67 14.89
C VAL A 2 12.09 -26.88 14.62
N HIS A 3 11.54 -26.21 13.59
CA HIS A 3 10.17 -26.33 13.12
C HIS A 3 10.17 -26.80 11.66
N GLU A 4 9.30 -27.73 11.32
CA GLU A 4 9.17 -28.26 9.97
C GLU A 4 7.79 -27.95 9.37
N SER A 5 7.76 -27.66 8.06
CA SER A 5 6.52 -27.42 7.32
C SER A 5 6.70 -27.69 5.83
N ASP A 6 5.61 -27.70 5.06
CA ASP A 6 5.69 -27.73 3.61
C ASP A 6 6.04 -26.34 3.06
N VAL A 7 5.44 -25.28 3.62
CA VAL A 7 5.66 -23.89 3.23
C VAL A 7 5.95 -23.04 4.47
N CYS A 8 7.07 -22.34 4.45
CA CYS A 8 7.43 -21.32 5.44
C CYS A 8 7.27 -19.93 4.82
N ILE A 9 6.36 -19.12 5.35
CA ILE A 9 6.10 -17.74 4.93
C ILE A 9 6.74 -16.80 5.95
N ILE A 10 7.68 -15.96 5.53
CA ILE A 10 8.42 -15.02 6.36
C ILE A 10 7.81 -13.62 6.19
N GLY A 11 7.22 -13.10 7.25
CA GLY A 11 6.41 -11.89 7.31
C GLY A 11 4.93 -12.20 7.46
N GLY A 12 4.22 -11.42 8.31
CA GLY A 12 2.81 -11.61 8.67
C GLY A 12 1.89 -10.51 8.13
N GLY A 13 2.24 -9.86 7.01
CA GLY A 13 1.44 -8.80 6.39
C GLY A 13 0.30 -9.31 5.50
N ILE A 14 -0.33 -8.38 4.75
CA ILE A 14 -1.48 -8.68 3.89
C ILE A 14 -1.16 -9.73 2.81
N SER A 15 0.05 -9.68 2.22
CA SER A 15 0.47 -10.69 1.22
C SER A 15 0.58 -12.08 1.84
N ALA A 16 1.14 -12.19 3.04
CA ALA A 16 1.24 -13.46 3.76
C ALA A 16 -0.15 -14.04 4.10
N ALA A 17 -1.07 -13.20 4.59
CA ALA A 17 -2.43 -13.61 4.93
C ALA A 17 -3.19 -14.13 3.69
N MET A 18 -3.17 -13.39 2.59
CA MET A 18 -3.83 -13.77 1.34
C MET A 18 -3.20 -15.03 0.72
N LEU A 19 -1.86 -15.12 0.77
CA LEU A 19 -1.15 -16.29 0.28
C LEU A 19 -1.48 -17.54 1.11
N ALA A 20 -1.38 -17.46 2.42
CA ALA A 20 -1.67 -18.59 3.31
C ALA A 20 -3.11 -19.10 3.14
N GLN A 21 -4.08 -18.18 3.05
CA GLN A 21 -5.47 -18.53 2.77
C GLN A 21 -5.62 -19.24 1.42
N LYS A 22 -5.03 -18.70 0.37
CA LYS A 22 -5.10 -19.31 -0.97
C LYS A 22 -4.42 -20.67 -1.05
N LEU A 23 -3.26 -20.82 -0.39
CA LEU A 23 -2.54 -22.10 -0.35
C LEU A 23 -3.36 -23.19 0.37
N SER A 24 -3.99 -22.86 1.51
CA SER A 24 -4.82 -23.80 2.26
C SER A 24 -6.06 -24.26 1.48
N GLU A 25 -6.60 -23.40 0.61
CA GLU A 25 -7.72 -23.74 -0.29
C GLU A 25 -7.27 -24.61 -1.48
N LEU A 26 -6.13 -24.27 -2.09
CA LEU A 26 -5.61 -25.00 -3.26
C LEU A 26 -5.10 -26.40 -2.89
N LYS A 27 -4.57 -26.56 -1.69
CA LYS A 27 -4.03 -27.84 -1.20
C LYS A 27 -4.42 -28.02 0.28
N PRO A 28 -5.63 -28.52 0.57
CA PRO A 28 -6.03 -28.84 1.94
C PRO A 28 -5.05 -29.82 2.61
N GLY A 29 -4.75 -29.57 3.88
CA GLY A 29 -3.77 -30.36 4.63
C GLY A 29 -2.30 -29.95 4.44
N LEU A 30 -2.02 -28.89 3.65
CA LEU A 30 -0.68 -28.35 3.52
C LEU A 30 -0.20 -27.77 4.86
N ALA A 31 0.96 -28.19 5.33
CA ALA A 31 1.58 -27.65 6.55
C ALA A 31 2.18 -26.27 6.24
N ILE A 32 1.51 -25.20 6.70
CA ILE A 32 1.92 -23.82 6.48
C ILE A 32 2.39 -23.21 7.80
N THR A 33 3.61 -22.69 7.83
CA THR A 33 4.13 -21.88 8.95
C THR A 33 4.31 -20.45 8.49
N VAL A 34 3.77 -19.49 9.26
CA VAL A 34 4.00 -18.06 9.09
C VAL A 34 4.86 -17.56 10.24
N VAL A 35 5.92 -16.82 9.94
CA VAL A 35 6.86 -16.28 10.92
C VAL A 35 6.88 -14.75 10.84
N GLU A 36 6.50 -14.08 11.93
CA GLU A 36 6.41 -12.62 12.00
C GLU A 36 7.29 -12.08 13.13
N ALA A 37 8.09 -11.04 12.80
CA ALA A 37 9.00 -10.42 13.78
C ALA A 37 8.28 -9.62 14.86
N GLY A 38 7.13 -9.06 14.55
CA GLY A 38 6.29 -8.30 15.47
C GLY A 38 5.29 -9.16 16.23
N SER A 39 4.62 -8.54 17.18
CA SER A 39 3.62 -9.19 18.01
C SER A 39 2.23 -9.21 17.37
N ARG A 40 1.34 -10.02 17.88
CA ARG A 40 -0.11 -9.89 17.70
C ARG A 40 -0.58 -8.72 18.54
N ILE A 41 -0.91 -7.62 17.89
CA ILE A 41 -1.43 -6.42 18.57
C ILE A 41 -2.92 -6.58 18.81
N PHE A 42 -3.64 -7.20 17.86
CA PHE A 42 -5.08 -7.35 17.90
C PHE A 42 -5.52 -8.78 18.15
N ASP A 43 -6.21 -8.94 19.25
CA ASP A 43 -7.46 -9.66 19.32
C ASP A 43 -8.61 -8.64 19.33
N SER A 44 -9.85 -9.09 19.36
CA SER A 44 -11.02 -8.20 19.32
C SER A 44 -11.10 -7.22 20.50
N GLU A 45 -10.50 -7.55 21.64
CA GLU A 45 -10.53 -6.76 22.87
C GLU A 45 -9.45 -5.69 22.87
N ASN A 46 -8.24 -6.02 22.46
CA ASN A 46 -7.12 -5.09 22.40
C ASN A 46 -7.35 -3.94 21.41
N ARG A 47 -8.07 -4.17 20.31
CA ARG A 47 -8.37 -3.16 19.31
C ARG A 47 -9.06 -1.92 19.91
N HIS A 48 -10.02 -2.12 20.81
CA HIS A 48 -10.70 -1.01 21.49
C HIS A 48 -9.77 -0.22 22.41
N THR A 49 -8.88 -0.89 23.12
CA THR A 49 -7.90 -0.26 24.01
C THR A 49 -6.93 0.61 23.21
N TYR A 50 -6.35 0.09 22.13
CA TYR A 50 -5.46 0.85 21.25
C TYR A 50 -6.16 2.07 20.65
N ARG A 51 -7.39 1.90 20.18
CA ARG A 51 -8.20 3.00 19.64
C ARG A 51 -8.47 4.08 20.68
N ALA A 52 -8.86 3.69 21.88
CA ALA A 52 -9.15 4.62 22.96
C ALA A 52 -7.91 5.46 23.31
N ARG A 53 -6.74 4.84 23.43
CA ARG A 53 -5.46 5.52 23.72
C ARG A 53 -5.07 6.48 22.60
N SER A 54 -5.14 6.05 21.34
CA SER A 54 -4.85 6.90 20.18
C SER A 54 -5.78 8.11 20.12
N LEU A 55 -7.08 7.96 20.36
CA LEU A 55 -8.05 9.06 20.34
C LEU A 55 -7.93 9.99 21.53
N ALA A 56 -7.67 9.48 22.74
CA ALA A 56 -7.63 10.26 23.95
C ALA A 56 -6.31 11.01 24.16
N PHE A 57 -5.19 10.40 23.75
CA PHE A 57 -3.85 10.87 24.10
C PHE A 57 -2.96 11.12 22.89
N GLY A 58 -3.44 10.89 21.64
CA GLY A 58 -2.63 11.01 20.44
C GLY A 58 -1.49 9.99 20.39
N GLU A 59 -1.53 8.93 21.18
CA GLU A 59 -0.48 7.93 21.22
C GLU A 59 -0.40 7.16 19.89
N ASN A 60 0.82 6.98 19.39
CA ASN A 60 1.05 6.08 18.28
C ASN A 60 0.90 4.62 18.76
N ALA A 61 -0.21 4.00 18.38
CA ALA A 61 -0.50 2.62 18.74
C ALA A 61 0.34 1.59 17.96
N TRP A 62 1.08 2.04 16.93
CA TRP A 62 1.76 1.14 16.00
C TRP A 62 3.24 0.98 16.35
N PRO A 63 3.71 -0.24 16.59
CA PRO A 63 5.14 -0.47 16.70
C PRO A 63 5.79 -0.17 15.36
N GLY A 64 6.76 0.73 15.37
CA GLY A 64 7.58 1.05 14.21
C GLY A 64 8.62 -0.03 13.92
N ASP A 65 8.93 -0.23 12.67
CA ASP A 65 10.17 -0.85 12.25
C ASP A 65 11.27 0.21 12.09
N PHE A 66 12.50 -0.18 12.29
CA PHE A 66 13.64 0.74 12.31
C PHE A 66 14.33 0.74 10.94
N ILE A 67 13.73 1.43 9.97
CA ILE A 67 14.32 1.61 8.65
C ILE A 67 14.71 3.07 8.49
N GLU A 68 15.94 3.32 8.06
CA GLU A 68 16.33 4.63 7.57
C GLU A 68 15.86 4.78 6.13
N ASP A 69 14.95 5.72 5.94
CA ASP A 69 14.42 6.08 4.63
C ASP A 69 14.69 7.55 4.36
N GLN A 70 15.63 7.83 3.47
CA GLN A 70 16.04 9.20 3.12
C GLN A 70 14.96 9.98 2.38
N ALA A 71 13.93 9.33 1.86
CA ALA A 71 12.82 9.99 1.21
C ALA A 71 11.71 10.43 2.19
N GLY A 72 11.85 10.16 3.48
CA GLY A 72 11.01 10.74 4.52
C GLY A 72 9.61 10.13 4.65
N ALA A 73 9.37 8.94 4.16
CA ALA A 73 8.12 8.22 4.39
C ALA A 73 8.04 7.74 5.83
N GLY A 74 7.81 8.36 6.79
CA GLY A 74 7.90 8.05 8.21
C GLY A 74 7.62 6.60 8.64
N ILE A 75 8.06 6.28 9.79
CA ILE A 75 7.91 5.00 10.54
C ILE A 75 6.47 4.43 10.54
N ILE A 76 5.46 5.29 10.51
CA ILE A 76 4.03 4.92 10.52
C ILE A 76 3.60 4.08 9.32
N SER A 77 4.23 4.22 8.17
CA SER A 77 3.88 3.45 6.98
C SER A 77 4.40 2.01 7.01
N ARG A 78 5.28 1.67 7.95
CA ARG A 78 5.88 0.34 8.11
C ARG A 78 5.67 -0.13 9.54
N THR A 79 4.92 -1.21 9.70
CA THR A 79 4.51 -1.71 11.00
C THR A 79 5.01 -3.13 11.20
N MET A 80 5.81 -3.35 12.24
CA MET A 80 6.29 -4.67 12.64
C MET A 80 5.28 -5.31 13.61
N ALA A 81 4.26 -5.93 13.02
CA ALA A 81 3.20 -6.64 13.75
C ALA A 81 2.52 -7.65 12.84
N VAL A 82 1.85 -8.64 13.41
CA VAL A 82 0.95 -9.51 12.65
C VAL A 82 -0.17 -8.69 12.01
N GLY A 83 -0.19 -8.63 10.69
CA GLY A 83 -1.03 -7.76 9.89
C GLY A 83 -0.26 -6.67 9.14
N GLY A 84 0.94 -6.32 9.59
CA GLY A 84 1.79 -5.31 8.97
C GLY A 84 1.10 -3.96 8.79
N SER A 85 1.55 -3.16 7.85
CA SER A 85 0.98 -1.82 7.57
C SER A 85 -0.50 -1.82 7.16
N ALA A 86 -1.06 -2.99 6.76
CA ALA A 86 -2.48 -3.10 6.47
C ALA A 86 -3.38 -3.06 7.73
N LEU A 87 -2.79 -3.05 8.92
CA LEU A 87 -3.52 -2.80 10.17
C LEU A 87 -4.08 -1.37 10.23
N HIS A 88 -3.39 -0.39 9.63
CA HIS A 88 -3.76 1.04 9.69
C HIS A 88 -3.99 1.71 8.33
N TRP A 89 -3.95 0.95 7.22
CA TRP A 89 -4.15 1.51 5.87
C TRP A 89 -5.55 2.10 5.64
N GLY A 90 -5.71 2.94 4.65
CA GLY A 90 -7.01 3.55 4.30
C GLY A 90 -8.02 2.61 3.64
N GLY A 91 -7.60 1.42 3.22
CA GLY A 91 -8.45 0.45 2.52
C GLY A 91 -8.69 0.77 1.04
N VAL A 92 -7.97 1.71 0.45
CA VAL A 92 -8.11 2.07 -0.97
C VAL A 92 -7.63 0.95 -1.88
N THR A 93 -8.46 0.56 -2.85
CA THR A 93 -8.28 -0.64 -3.68
C THR A 93 -8.47 -0.36 -5.16
N ASN A 94 -7.74 0.62 -5.67
CA ASN A 94 -7.71 0.87 -7.12
C ASN A 94 -6.94 -0.26 -7.84
N ARG A 95 -7.40 -0.62 -9.04
CA ARG A 95 -6.63 -1.44 -9.97
C ARG A 95 -5.61 -0.55 -10.70
N PHE A 96 -4.46 -1.08 -11.05
CA PHE A 96 -3.63 -0.50 -12.10
C PHE A 96 -4.32 -0.64 -13.45
N SER A 97 -3.83 0.05 -14.46
CA SER A 97 -4.32 -0.09 -15.82
C SER A 97 -3.46 -1.10 -16.62
N GLU A 98 -3.96 -1.52 -17.77
CA GLU A 98 -3.18 -2.35 -18.69
C GLU A 98 -1.86 -1.67 -19.11
N GLU A 99 -1.84 -0.34 -19.18
CA GLU A 99 -0.62 0.41 -19.52
C GLU A 99 0.51 0.22 -18.51
N ASP A 100 0.18 0.01 -17.23
CA ASP A 100 1.19 -0.26 -16.18
C ASP A 100 2.03 -1.50 -16.51
N LEU A 101 1.46 -2.45 -17.24
CA LEU A 101 2.13 -3.70 -17.60
C LEU A 101 2.98 -3.58 -18.87
N THR A 102 2.81 -2.52 -19.66
CA THR A 102 3.39 -2.37 -21.01
C THR A 102 4.09 -1.03 -21.21
N LEU A 103 4.65 -0.45 -20.15
CA LEU A 103 5.29 0.87 -20.19
C LEU A 103 6.48 0.93 -21.14
N LYS A 104 7.30 -0.15 -21.20
CA LYS A 104 8.47 -0.20 -22.06
C LYS A 104 8.10 -0.29 -23.53
N SER A 105 7.22 -1.20 -23.88
CA SER A 105 6.78 -1.39 -25.27
C SER A 105 5.96 -0.23 -25.80
N ARG A 106 5.15 0.42 -24.95
CA ARG A 106 4.29 1.54 -25.36
C ARG A 106 5.01 2.89 -25.40
N TYR A 107 5.84 3.17 -24.40
CA TYR A 107 6.41 4.52 -24.18
C TYR A 107 7.92 4.55 -24.06
N GLY A 108 8.60 3.40 -24.18
CA GLY A 108 10.06 3.31 -24.00
C GLY A 108 10.50 3.44 -22.54
N LEU A 109 9.58 3.44 -21.56
CA LEU A 109 9.84 3.73 -20.16
C LEU A 109 9.85 2.48 -19.29
N GLY A 110 10.75 2.42 -18.31
CA GLY A 110 10.78 1.32 -17.33
C GLY A 110 10.98 -0.05 -17.98
N VAL A 111 10.16 -1.01 -17.60
CA VAL A 111 10.12 -2.39 -18.11
C VAL A 111 8.67 -2.84 -18.31
N ASP A 112 8.44 -3.75 -19.24
CA ASP A 112 7.16 -4.45 -19.31
C ASP A 112 7.10 -5.51 -18.20
N TRP A 113 5.91 -5.71 -17.65
CA TRP A 113 5.69 -6.75 -16.66
C TRP A 113 5.54 -8.10 -17.37
N PRO A 114 6.10 -9.18 -16.84
CA PRO A 114 5.97 -10.52 -17.44
C PRO A 114 4.63 -11.16 -17.11
N ILE A 115 3.54 -10.37 -17.11
CA ILE A 115 2.17 -10.79 -16.78
C ILE A 115 1.22 -10.17 -17.80
N ALA A 116 0.37 -10.99 -18.43
CA ALA A 116 -0.69 -10.49 -19.29
C ALA A 116 -1.83 -9.87 -18.47
N TRP A 117 -2.45 -8.80 -18.99
CA TRP A 117 -3.59 -8.16 -18.33
C TRP A 117 -4.73 -9.15 -18.04
N THR A 118 -5.08 -9.98 -19.01
CA THR A 118 -6.14 -10.99 -18.87
C THR A 118 -5.88 -12.01 -17.76
N ASP A 119 -4.60 -12.31 -17.49
CA ASP A 119 -4.21 -13.18 -16.36
C ASP A 119 -4.30 -12.43 -15.02
N LEU A 120 -3.88 -11.17 -14.99
CA LEU A 120 -3.93 -10.36 -13.76
C LEU A 120 -5.37 -9.96 -13.39
N GLU A 121 -6.22 -9.70 -14.37
CA GLU A 121 -7.59 -9.21 -14.15
C GLU A 121 -8.43 -10.18 -13.31
N ARG A 122 -8.39 -11.47 -13.59
CA ARG A 122 -9.10 -12.48 -12.80
C ARG A 122 -8.62 -12.53 -11.34
N HIS A 123 -7.33 -12.28 -11.11
CA HIS A 123 -6.77 -12.21 -9.76
C HIS A 123 -7.13 -10.90 -9.05
N TYR A 124 -7.37 -9.82 -9.79
CA TYR A 124 -7.99 -8.61 -9.21
C TYR A 124 -9.40 -8.91 -8.69
N CYS A 125 -10.25 -9.60 -9.48
CA CYS A 125 -11.58 -9.99 -9.02
C CYS A 125 -11.53 -10.87 -7.77
N GLU A 126 -10.60 -11.83 -7.73
CA GLU A 126 -10.38 -12.67 -6.55
C GLU A 126 -9.91 -11.84 -5.34
N ALA A 127 -8.94 -10.94 -5.51
CA ALA A 127 -8.45 -10.07 -4.45
C ALA A 127 -9.55 -9.17 -3.89
N GLU A 128 -10.40 -8.61 -4.75
CA GLU A 128 -11.55 -7.80 -4.35
C GLU A 128 -12.55 -8.58 -3.51
N ARG A 129 -12.85 -9.83 -3.90
CA ARG A 129 -13.72 -10.70 -3.09
C ARG A 129 -13.13 -11.01 -1.72
N ARG A 130 -11.83 -11.35 -1.65
CA ARG A 130 -11.15 -11.69 -0.39
C ARG A 130 -11.04 -10.50 0.55
N LEU A 131 -10.78 -9.33 0.02
CA LEU A 131 -10.67 -8.10 0.80
C LEU A 131 -12.05 -7.52 1.19
N GLY A 132 -13.12 -7.93 0.50
CA GLY A 132 -14.44 -7.33 0.66
C GLY A 132 -14.45 -5.89 0.15
N VAL A 133 -14.18 -5.71 -1.14
CA VAL A 133 -14.16 -4.37 -1.74
C VAL A 133 -15.56 -3.89 -2.04
N SER A 134 -15.87 -2.68 -1.60
CA SER A 134 -17.04 -1.92 -2.02
C SER A 134 -16.67 -0.93 -3.11
N GLY A 135 -17.44 -0.87 -4.18
CA GLY A 135 -17.16 0.01 -5.30
C GLY A 135 -18.27 -0.02 -6.35
N GLU A 136 -18.14 0.84 -7.33
CA GLU A 136 -19.00 0.89 -8.51
C GLU A 136 -18.15 0.91 -9.78
N PRO A 137 -18.60 0.31 -10.89
CA PRO A 137 -17.94 0.47 -12.17
C PRO A 137 -17.89 1.96 -12.53
N GLY A 138 -16.72 2.42 -12.95
CA GLY A 138 -16.55 3.78 -13.40
C GLY A 138 -16.97 3.95 -14.86
N PRO A 139 -17.11 5.20 -15.33
CA PRO A 139 -17.40 5.51 -16.72
C PRO A 139 -16.16 5.42 -17.62
N PHE A 140 -15.03 4.97 -17.09
CA PHE A 140 -13.75 4.95 -17.80
C PHE A 140 -13.43 3.54 -18.32
N PRO A 141 -12.79 3.42 -19.51
CA PRO A 141 -12.40 2.12 -20.09
C PRO A 141 -11.50 1.30 -19.14
N GLU A 142 -10.70 1.97 -18.32
CA GLU A 142 -9.80 1.35 -17.34
C GLU A 142 -10.55 0.65 -16.22
N ASP A 143 -11.82 0.97 -16.06
CA ASP A 143 -12.69 0.37 -15.05
C ASP A 143 -13.40 -0.89 -15.58
N ALA A 144 -13.11 -1.31 -16.80
CA ALA A 144 -13.64 -2.57 -17.36
C ALA A 144 -13.25 -3.76 -16.45
N ARG A 145 -14.23 -4.61 -16.17
CA ARG A 145 -14.11 -5.72 -15.23
C ARG A 145 -14.93 -6.92 -15.71
N SER A 146 -14.39 -8.12 -15.49
CA SER A 146 -15.09 -9.37 -15.80
C SER A 146 -16.15 -9.74 -14.74
N GLU A 147 -15.99 -9.24 -13.50
CA GLU A 147 -16.92 -9.48 -12.40
C GLU A 147 -17.28 -8.16 -11.70
N PRO A 148 -18.50 -8.02 -11.17
CA PRO A 148 -18.88 -6.87 -10.37
C PRO A 148 -18.08 -6.81 -9.06
N TYR A 149 -18.04 -5.63 -8.43
CA TYR A 149 -17.55 -5.53 -7.06
C TYR A 149 -18.38 -6.40 -6.11
N PRO A 150 -17.77 -7.00 -5.08
CA PRO A 150 -18.50 -7.86 -4.12
C PRO A 150 -19.56 -7.10 -3.31
N MET A 151 -19.42 -5.78 -3.20
CA MET A 151 -20.37 -4.93 -2.50
C MET A 151 -20.59 -3.61 -3.23
N ALA A 152 -21.80 -3.04 -3.07
CA ALA A 152 -22.14 -1.70 -3.54
C ALA A 152 -21.15 -0.65 -2.98
N PRO A 153 -20.97 0.49 -3.68
CA PRO A 153 -20.06 1.53 -3.23
C PRO A 153 -20.46 2.09 -1.87
N MET A 154 -19.47 2.62 -1.15
CA MET A 154 -19.74 3.39 0.07
C MET A 154 -20.66 4.57 -0.27
N PRO A 155 -21.77 4.76 0.47
CA PRO A 155 -22.65 5.90 0.25
C PRO A 155 -21.89 7.23 0.41
N LEU A 156 -22.04 8.13 -0.55
CA LEU A 156 -21.44 9.46 -0.45
C LEU A 156 -22.10 10.26 0.69
N SER A 157 -21.29 10.95 1.49
CA SER A 157 -21.77 11.94 2.45
C SER A 157 -22.39 13.14 1.72
N TYR A 158 -23.11 13.99 2.46
CA TYR A 158 -23.58 15.25 1.90
C TYR A 158 -22.42 16.04 1.25
N ASN A 159 -21.34 16.22 1.99
CA ASN A 159 -20.18 16.95 1.50
C ASN A 159 -19.60 16.33 0.22
N LEU A 160 -19.46 15.01 0.17
CA LEU A 160 -18.95 14.33 -1.04
C LEU A 160 -19.91 14.44 -2.23
N LYS A 161 -21.22 14.49 -2.02
CA LYS A 161 -22.20 14.77 -3.10
C LYS A 161 -22.01 16.17 -3.65
N VAL A 162 -21.94 17.18 -2.76
CA VAL A 162 -21.67 18.58 -3.16
C VAL A 162 -20.34 18.69 -3.89
N LEU A 163 -19.29 18.03 -3.39
CA LEU A 163 -17.97 18.04 -4.03
C LEU A 163 -17.97 17.32 -5.39
N LYS A 164 -18.77 16.27 -5.54
CA LYS A 164 -18.90 15.56 -6.83
C LYS A 164 -19.54 16.48 -7.87
N GLU A 165 -20.69 17.07 -7.56
CA GLU A 165 -21.39 18.03 -8.42
C GLU A 165 -20.50 19.22 -8.77
N TRP A 166 -19.80 19.76 -7.76
CA TRP A 166 -18.83 20.85 -7.94
C TRP A 166 -17.69 20.44 -8.90
N ALA A 167 -17.06 19.29 -8.68
CA ALA A 167 -15.93 18.86 -9.48
C ALA A 167 -16.34 18.54 -10.93
N GLU A 168 -17.52 17.96 -11.13
CA GLU A 168 -18.02 17.55 -12.44
C GLU A 168 -18.42 18.73 -13.35
N LYS A 169 -18.64 19.93 -12.80
CA LYS A 169 -18.77 21.17 -13.59
C LYS A 169 -17.56 21.43 -14.50
N SER A 170 -16.39 20.89 -14.13
CA SER A 170 -15.17 20.99 -14.94
C SER A 170 -15.15 20.05 -16.16
N GLY A 171 -16.17 19.18 -16.34
CA GLY A 171 -16.18 18.13 -17.36
C GLY A 171 -15.29 16.92 -17.03
N ILE A 172 -14.88 16.79 -15.75
CA ILE A 172 -14.14 15.63 -15.26
C ILE A 172 -15.06 14.81 -14.37
N LEU A 173 -15.35 13.57 -14.80
CA LEU A 173 -16.21 12.66 -14.04
C LEU A 173 -15.49 12.06 -12.83
N PHE A 174 -16.25 11.85 -11.75
CA PHE A 174 -15.75 11.28 -10.51
C PHE A 174 -16.68 10.19 -9.97
N ASN A 175 -16.08 9.17 -9.40
CA ASN A 175 -16.76 8.13 -8.63
C ASN A 175 -16.27 8.11 -7.19
N GLY A 176 -17.01 7.43 -6.32
CA GLY A 176 -16.48 7.07 -5.01
C GLY A 176 -15.27 6.16 -5.14
N THR A 177 -14.20 6.43 -4.42
CA THR A 177 -13.00 5.59 -4.43
C THR A 177 -13.35 4.18 -3.93
N PRO A 178 -13.01 3.10 -4.67
CA PRO A 178 -13.24 1.74 -4.21
C PRO A 178 -12.40 1.44 -2.97
N GLN A 179 -13.00 0.78 -2.00
CA GLN A 179 -12.36 0.53 -0.70
C GLN A 179 -12.67 -0.87 -0.17
N ALA A 180 -11.68 -1.49 0.46
CA ALA A 180 -11.85 -2.71 1.24
C ALA A 180 -12.60 -2.42 2.57
N LYS A 181 -13.84 -1.94 2.44
CA LYS A 181 -14.74 -1.59 3.55
C LYS A 181 -16.12 -2.19 3.30
N ASN A 182 -16.66 -2.84 4.32
CA ASN A 182 -17.95 -3.50 4.23
C ASN A 182 -19.12 -2.50 4.22
N THR A 183 -19.92 -2.48 3.16
CA THR A 183 -21.20 -1.74 3.10
C THR A 183 -22.40 -2.56 3.58
N ARG A 184 -22.19 -3.84 3.81
CA ARG A 184 -23.08 -4.82 4.48
C ARG A 184 -22.21 -5.81 5.25
N PRO A 185 -22.75 -6.64 6.14
CA PRO A 185 -21.96 -7.72 6.73
C PRO A 185 -21.32 -8.59 5.64
N TYR A 186 -20.02 -8.84 5.74
CA TYR A 186 -19.28 -9.60 4.74
C TYR A 186 -18.07 -10.28 5.38
N ASP A 187 -17.86 -11.55 5.07
CA ASP A 187 -16.72 -12.34 5.53
C ASP A 187 -16.51 -12.26 7.06
N GLY A 188 -17.60 -12.46 7.83
CA GLY A 188 -17.59 -12.42 9.29
C GLY A 188 -17.32 -11.04 9.91
N ARG A 189 -17.20 -9.98 9.09
CA ARG A 189 -16.94 -8.60 9.53
C ARG A 189 -18.20 -7.74 9.43
N ALA A 190 -18.35 -6.82 10.37
CA ALA A 190 -19.50 -5.94 10.44
C ALA A 190 -19.54 -4.90 9.30
N THR A 191 -20.68 -4.24 9.13
CA THR A 191 -20.84 -3.07 8.26
C THR A 191 -20.05 -1.87 8.80
N CYS A 192 -19.55 -1.03 7.93
CA CYS A 192 -18.85 0.20 8.27
C CYS A 192 -19.78 1.20 8.98
N LEU A 193 -19.40 1.63 10.16
CA LEU A 193 -20.14 2.61 10.97
C LEU A 193 -19.88 4.06 10.56
N ARG A 194 -19.00 4.30 9.56
CA ARG A 194 -18.60 5.64 9.10
C ARG A 194 -18.06 6.54 10.22
N CYS A 195 -17.38 5.96 11.20
CA CYS A 195 -16.84 6.66 12.37
C CYS A 195 -15.53 7.43 12.08
N ASN A 196 -14.99 7.34 10.86
CA ASN A 196 -13.75 8.01 10.40
C ASN A 196 -12.48 7.70 11.21
N THR A 197 -12.48 6.64 11.99
CA THR A 197 -11.31 6.15 12.72
C THR A 197 -10.71 4.94 12.02
N CYS A 198 -10.54 5.05 10.70
CA CYS A 198 -10.13 3.91 9.86
C CYS A 198 -8.75 3.36 10.21
N GLU A 199 -7.84 4.18 10.71
CA GLU A 199 -6.51 3.73 11.13
C GLU A 199 -6.57 2.62 12.19
N ILE A 200 -7.59 2.64 13.07
CA ILE A 200 -7.90 1.55 13.99
C ILE A 200 -9.40 1.26 13.89
N CYS A 201 -9.81 0.49 12.89
CA CYS A 201 -11.21 0.18 12.65
C CYS A 201 -11.80 -0.64 13.81
N PRO A 202 -12.78 -0.11 14.57
CA PRO A 202 -13.26 -0.78 15.78
C PRO A 202 -14.06 -2.05 15.47
N THR A 203 -14.70 -2.13 14.29
CA THR A 203 -15.61 -3.21 13.92
C THR A 203 -15.01 -4.18 12.90
N GLY A 204 -13.80 -3.90 12.42
CA GLY A 204 -13.20 -4.68 11.32
C GLY A 204 -13.88 -4.49 9.97
N ALA A 205 -14.82 -3.56 9.84
CA ALA A 205 -15.48 -3.28 8.56
C ALA A 205 -14.46 -2.92 7.46
N ARG A 206 -13.40 -2.17 7.79
CA ARG A 206 -12.23 -2.03 6.94
C ARG A 206 -11.37 -3.29 7.12
N TYR A 207 -11.03 -3.95 6.00
CA TYR A 207 -10.21 -5.15 6.02
C TYR A 207 -8.85 -4.90 6.69
N SER A 208 -8.43 -5.86 7.50
CA SER A 208 -7.06 -5.99 7.98
C SER A 208 -6.71 -7.48 8.15
N PRO A 209 -5.42 -7.86 7.95
CA PRO A 209 -5.00 -9.26 7.84
C PRO A 209 -5.19 -10.10 9.11
N ASP A 210 -5.27 -9.46 10.27
CA ASP A 210 -5.52 -10.14 11.54
C ASP A 210 -6.82 -10.95 11.53
N TYR A 211 -7.86 -10.51 10.80
CA TYR A 211 -9.08 -11.30 10.63
C TYR A 211 -8.84 -12.59 9.85
N THR A 212 -8.06 -12.53 8.77
CA THR A 212 -7.71 -13.72 7.99
C THR A 212 -6.86 -14.67 8.81
N PHE A 213 -5.83 -14.19 9.51
CA PHE A 213 -5.02 -15.04 10.38
C PHE A 213 -5.84 -15.66 11.51
N LYS A 214 -6.75 -14.91 12.13
CA LYS A 214 -7.64 -15.44 13.17
C LYS A 214 -8.49 -16.60 12.63
N ALA A 215 -9.07 -16.45 11.44
CA ALA A 215 -9.88 -17.51 10.82
C ALA A 215 -9.04 -18.76 10.49
N LEU A 216 -7.85 -18.58 9.91
CA LEU A 216 -6.94 -19.69 9.55
C LEU A 216 -6.41 -20.43 10.79
N LEU A 217 -6.11 -19.70 11.86
CA LEU A 217 -5.70 -20.30 13.15
C LEU A 217 -6.85 -21.09 13.81
N ALA A 218 -8.06 -20.55 13.78
CA ALA A 218 -9.25 -21.25 14.30
C ALA A 218 -9.56 -22.54 13.51
N ALA A 219 -9.35 -22.50 12.20
CA ALA A 219 -9.47 -23.66 11.31
C ALA A 219 -8.27 -24.63 11.40
N LYS A 220 -7.22 -24.29 12.15
CA LYS A 220 -5.96 -25.06 12.27
C LYS A 220 -5.29 -25.34 10.93
N THR A 221 -5.41 -24.43 9.97
CA THR A 221 -4.83 -24.56 8.62
C THR A 221 -3.44 -23.99 8.50
N LEU A 222 -2.95 -23.27 9.53
CA LEU A 222 -1.57 -22.80 9.62
C LEU A 222 -1.09 -22.71 11.07
N THR A 223 0.25 -22.62 11.22
CA THR A 223 0.93 -22.23 12.46
C THR A 223 1.48 -20.81 12.29
N LEU A 224 1.30 -19.95 13.29
CA LEU A 224 1.81 -18.58 13.28
C LEU A 224 2.73 -18.36 14.49
N HIS A 225 4.00 -18.09 14.20
CA HIS A 225 5.01 -17.69 15.16
C HIS A 225 5.19 -16.18 15.10
N ASP A 226 4.61 -15.46 16.05
CA ASP A 226 4.81 -14.02 16.24
C ASP A 226 6.03 -13.75 17.12
N ARG A 227 6.54 -12.51 17.13
CA ARG A 227 7.74 -12.08 17.84
C ARG A 227 8.97 -12.94 17.51
N THR A 228 9.04 -13.41 16.29
CA THR A 228 10.14 -14.26 15.80
C THR A 228 10.80 -13.61 14.60
N LEU A 229 12.04 -13.15 14.78
CA LEU A 229 12.81 -12.49 13.75
C LEU A 229 13.64 -13.50 12.97
N VAL A 230 13.29 -13.72 11.71
CA VAL A 230 14.14 -14.47 10.77
C VAL A 230 15.31 -13.56 10.35
N ARG A 231 16.54 -14.07 10.51
CA ARG A 231 17.77 -13.32 10.28
C ARG A 231 18.57 -13.80 9.07
N ARG A 232 18.44 -15.07 8.71
CA ARG A 232 19.18 -15.68 7.58
C ARG A 232 18.33 -16.73 6.88
N LEU A 233 18.56 -16.85 5.59
CA LEU A 233 18.19 -17.99 4.76
C LEU A 233 19.46 -18.80 4.47
N VAL A 234 19.42 -20.07 4.78
CA VAL A 234 20.55 -20.98 4.63
C VAL A 234 20.43 -21.74 3.32
N ARG A 235 21.45 -21.63 2.47
CA ARG A 235 21.51 -22.32 1.17
C ARG A 235 21.92 -23.77 1.31
N SER A 236 21.43 -24.62 0.42
CA SER A 236 21.98 -25.96 0.17
C SER A 236 23.44 -25.90 -0.29
N ALA A 237 24.14 -27.00 -0.17
CA ALA A 237 25.56 -27.07 -0.55
C ALA A 237 25.80 -26.75 -2.03
N ASP A 238 24.85 -27.11 -2.93
CA ASP A 238 24.90 -26.79 -4.36
C ASP A 238 24.39 -25.36 -4.69
N GLY A 239 23.88 -24.63 -3.70
CA GLY A 239 23.37 -23.27 -3.80
C GLY A 239 22.00 -23.14 -4.49
N LYS A 240 21.39 -24.25 -4.96
CA LYS A 240 20.15 -24.19 -5.74
C LYS A 240 18.88 -24.06 -4.92
N ARG A 241 18.94 -24.40 -3.66
CA ARG A 241 17.77 -24.40 -2.77
C ARG A 241 18.07 -23.66 -1.46
N ILE A 242 17.02 -23.27 -0.77
CA ILE A 242 17.07 -22.86 0.62
C ILE A 242 16.69 -24.08 1.48
N GLU A 243 17.53 -24.42 2.47
CA GLU A 243 17.31 -25.54 3.38
C GLU A 243 16.64 -25.12 4.67
N ALA A 244 16.96 -23.91 5.15
CA ALA A 244 16.42 -23.41 6.40
C ALA A 244 16.31 -21.88 6.41
N ALA A 245 15.40 -21.38 7.25
CA ALA A 245 15.39 -20.02 7.73
C ALA A 245 15.75 -20.01 9.22
N THR A 246 16.78 -19.25 9.60
CA THR A 246 17.25 -19.17 10.97
C THR A 246 17.01 -17.79 11.56
N GLY A 247 16.75 -17.74 12.86
CA GLY A 247 16.43 -16.50 13.52
C GLY A 247 16.39 -16.61 15.03
N VAL A 248 15.69 -15.69 15.65
CA VAL A 248 15.57 -15.58 17.11
C VAL A 248 14.12 -15.41 17.55
N ASP A 249 13.73 -16.11 18.58
CA ASP A 249 12.47 -15.90 19.29
C ASP A 249 12.62 -14.74 20.28
N ARG A 250 12.04 -13.60 19.93
CA ARG A 250 12.09 -12.38 20.75
C ARG A 250 11.27 -12.49 22.04
N ALA A 251 10.30 -13.41 22.08
CA ALA A 251 9.52 -13.68 23.30
C ALA A 251 10.30 -14.52 24.31
N ARG A 252 11.33 -15.22 23.86
CA ARG A 252 12.19 -16.09 24.66
C ARG A 252 13.63 -15.58 24.73
N ASN A 253 13.80 -14.28 24.99
CA ASN A 253 15.11 -13.64 25.18
C ASN A 253 16.10 -13.87 24.03
N GLY A 254 15.62 -14.08 22.80
CA GLY A 254 16.48 -14.29 21.64
C GLY A 254 16.96 -15.73 21.45
N GLU A 255 16.26 -16.73 22.01
CA GLU A 255 16.57 -18.14 21.73
C GLU A 255 16.62 -18.39 20.21
N ALA A 256 17.62 -19.16 19.79
CA ALA A 256 17.78 -19.51 18.38
C ALA A 256 16.65 -20.42 17.90
N VAL A 257 16.10 -20.09 16.73
CA VAL A 257 15.06 -20.87 16.06
C VAL A 257 15.47 -21.18 14.63
N GLU A 258 15.04 -22.32 14.13
CA GLU A 258 15.26 -22.78 12.77
C GLU A 258 13.94 -23.28 12.18
N TYR A 259 13.64 -22.89 10.95
CA TYR A 259 12.51 -23.35 10.16
C TYR A 259 13.00 -24.08 8.94
N ARG A 260 12.59 -25.33 8.77
CA ARG A 260 12.84 -26.16 7.60
C ARG A 260 11.56 -26.29 6.79
N ALA A 261 11.63 -26.08 5.49
CA ALA A 261 10.47 -26.19 4.61
C ALA A 261 10.85 -26.65 3.21
N LYS A 262 9.88 -27.26 2.51
CA LYS A 262 10.05 -27.58 1.08
C LYS A 262 10.12 -26.30 0.24
N THR A 263 9.37 -25.26 0.64
CA THR A 263 9.32 -23.96 -0.03
C THR A 263 9.34 -22.83 0.98
N PHE A 264 10.12 -21.78 0.69
CA PHE A 264 10.20 -20.55 1.46
C PHE A 264 9.60 -19.40 0.66
N VAL A 265 8.80 -18.56 1.34
CA VAL A 265 8.21 -17.36 0.74
C VAL A 265 8.54 -16.16 1.61
N VAL A 266 9.26 -15.18 1.07
CA VAL A 266 9.54 -13.93 1.78
C VAL A 266 8.46 -12.92 1.44
N ALA A 267 7.64 -12.57 2.44
CA ALA A 267 6.49 -11.68 2.37
C ALA A 267 6.63 -10.50 3.35
N SER A 268 7.87 -10.10 3.65
CA SER A 268 8.21 -9.11 4.68
C SER A 268 8.09 -7.66 4.19
N GLY A 269 7.48 -7.45 3.03
CA GLY A 269 7.24 -6.14 2.44
C GLY A 269 8.47 -5.55 1.75
N TYR A 270 8.29 -4.32 1.32
CA TYR A 270 9.17 -3.59 0.42
C TYR A 270 10.63 -3.45 0.90
N ALA A 271 10.85 -3.21 2.19
CA ALA A 271 12.19 -2.99 2.71
C ALA A 271 12.80 -4.25 3.36
N TRP A 272 12.02 -4.96 4.17
CA TRP A 272 12.53 -6.10 4.91
C TRP A 272 12.75 -7.35 4.04
N THR A 273 12.05 -7.47 2.89
CA THR A 273 12.31 -8.56 1.93
C THR A 273 13.71 -8.44 1.32
N PRO A 274 14.09 -7.35 0.63
CA PRO A 274 15.45 -7.23 0.09
C PRO A 274 16.51 -7.18 1.20
N HIS A 275 16.22 -6.63 2.37
CA HIS A 275 17.13 -6.66 3.50
C HIS A 275 17.50 -8.09 3.91
N LEU A 276 16.51 -8.96 4.10
CA LEU A 276 16.76 -10.37 4.46
C LEU A 276 17.56 -11.11 3.37
N LEU A 277 17.23 -10.88 2.09
CA LEU A 277 17.95 -11.49 0.98
C LEU A 277 19.41 -11.04 0.93
N LEU A 278 19.68 -9.75 1.11
CA LEU A 278 21.04 -9.20 1.17
C LEU A 278 21.83 -9.73 2.38
N LEU A 279 21.21 -9.75 3.56
CA LEU A 279 21.83 -10.34 4.78
C LEU A 279 22.20 -11.80 4.59
N SER A 280 21.41 -12.53 3.82
CA SER A 280 21.60 -13.96 3.58
C SER A 280 22.52 -14.25 2.39
N GLY A 281 22.83 -13.25 1.56
CA GLY A 281 23.59 -13.41 0.32
C GLY A 281 22.89 -14.34 -0.68
N VAL A 282 21.55 -14.29 -0.77
CA VAL A 282 20.74 -15.15 -1.64
C VAL A 282 19.96 -14.33 -2.68
N ALA A 283 19.56 -14.98 -3.79
CA ALA A 283 18.74 -14.41 -4.87
C ALA A 283 19.35 -13.17 -5.55
N ASN A 284 20.67 -12.99 -5.52
CA ASN A 284 21.32 -11.75 -5.96
C ASN A 284 22.42 -11.97 -7.02
N SER A 285 22.33 -13.00 -7.83
CA SER A 285 23.26 -13.22 -8.97
C SER A 285 23.23 -12.08 -9.98
N SER A 286 22.08 -11.43 -10.13
CA SER A 286 21.90 -10.24 -10.97
C SER A 286 22.48 -8.94 -10.37
N GLY A 287 22.78 -8.89 -9.06
CA GLY A 287 23.13 -7.67 -8.33
C GLY A 287 21.96 -6.70 -8.12
N LEU A 288 20.70 -7.17 -8.33
CA LEU A 288 19.52 -6.30 -8.33
C LEU A 288 18.66 -6.38 -7.07
N VAL A 289 18.98 -7.25 -6.12
CA VAL A 289 18.30 -7.23 -4.82
C VAL A 289 18.56 -5.87 -4.14
N GLY A 290 17.50 -5.22 -3.72
CA GLY A 290 17.53 -3.88 -3.14
C GLY A 290 17.65 -2.75 -4.17
N ARG A 291 17.64 -3.01 -5.47
CA ARG A 291 17.68 -1.99 -6.52
C ARG A 291 16.29 -1.64 -7.05
N TYR A 292 16.19 -0.50 -7.75
CA TYR A 292 14.94 0.01 -8.31
C TYR A 292 13.86 0.22 -7.26
N MET A 293 14.27 0.61 -6.05
CA MET A 293 13.35 1.00 -4.99
C MET A 293 12.56 2.22 -5.44
N ASN A 294 11.24 2.16 -5.40
CA ASN A 294 10.40 3.25 -5.87
C ASN A 294 9.10 3.38 -5.07
N GLY A 295 8.39 4.44 -5.34
CA GLY A 295 7.04 4.75 -4.93
C GLY A 295 6.46 5.67 -5.99
N HIS A 296 5.39 6.37 -5.70
CA HIS A 296 4.94 7.46 -6.56
C HIS A 296 5.14 8.81 -5.88
N ALA A 297 5.07 9.87 -6.67
CA ALA A 297 5.05 11.22 -6.15
C ALA A 297 3.62 11.77 -6.14
N PHE A 298 3.43 12.91 -5.48
CA PHE A 298 2.13 13.58 -5.48
C PHE A 298 2.25 15.09 -5.62
N ILE A 299 1.18 15.67 -6.14
CA ILE A 299 0.89 17.09 -6.04
C ILE A 299 -0.49 17.22 -5.40
N GLY A 300 -0.59 18.03 -4.38
CA GLY A 300 -1.82 18.35 -3.68
C GLY A 300 -2.06 19.84 -3.62
N ALA A 301 -3.32 20.24 -3.47
CA ALA A 301 -3.71 21.61 -3.26
C ALA A 301 -5.04 21.68 -2.52
N GLN A 302 -5.43 22.89 -2.16
CA GLN A 302 -6.80 23.23 -1.78
C GLN A 302 -7.42 24.12 -2.86
N ILE A 303 -8.73 23.94 -3.08
CA ILE A 303 -9.51 24.78 -3.99
C ILE A 303 -10.68 25.35 -3.23
N GLU A 304 -10.85 26.67 -3.29
CA GLU A 304 -11.99 27.37 -2.71
C GLU A 304 -13.27 26.96 -3.42
N LEU A 305 -14.34 26.74 -2.67
CA LEU A 305 -15.66 26.38 -3.19
C LEU A 305 -16.60 27.59 -3.13
N ASP A 306 -17.48 27.70 -4.14
CA ASP A 306 -18.65 28.59 -4.10
C ASP A 306 -19.76 28.05 -3.18
N ALA A 307 -19.68 26.77 -2.82
CA ALA A 307 -20.65 26.08 -2.01
C ALA A 307 -20.19 25.94 -0.55
N LYS A 308 -21.15 26.00 0.37
CA LYS A 308 -20.90 25.70 1.79
C LYS A 308 -20.82 24.19 1.99
N ILE A 309 -19.70 23.72 2.57
CA ILE A 309 -19.59 22.38 3.12
C ILE A 309 -19.61 22.47 4.65
N TYR A 310 -20.42 21.61 5.26
CA TYR A 310 -20.50 21.56 6.71
C TYR A 310 -19.29 20.86 7.30
N PRO A 311 -18.92 21.17 8.57
CA PRO A 311 -17.91 20.40 9.29
C PRO A 311 -18.31 18.93 9.30
N GLY A 312 -17.70 18.16 8.42
CA GLY A 312 -17.90 16.71 8.34
C GLY A 312 -16.97 16.00 9.29
N MET A 313 -17.10 14.69 9.35
CA MET A 313 -16.26 13.85 10.19
C MET A 313 -14.91 13.52 9.53
N ASN A 314 -14.47 14.28 8.50
CA ASN A 314 -13.26 13.99 7.72
C ASN A 314 -13.26 12.55 7.21
N GLU A 315 -14.30 12.15 6.51
CA GLU A 315 -14.40 10.79 5.99
C GLU A 315 -13.14 10.43 5.22
N GLN A 316 -12.54 9.29 5.56
CA GLN A 316 -11.44 8.71 4.77
C GLN A 316 -11.94 8.09 3.46
N HIS A 317 -13.10 8.53 2.99
CA HIS A 317 -13.64 8.26 1.69
C HIS A 317 -13.38 9.46 0.79
N SER A 318 -13.05 9.22 -0.47
CA SER A 318 -12.74 10.27 -1.43
C SER A 318 -13.47 10.02 -2.74
N LEU A 319 -13.58 11.05 -3.53
CA LEU A 319 -13.89 10.92 -4.95
C LEU A 319 -12.61 10.65 -5.71
N ILE A 320 -12.69 9.88 -6.78
CA ILE A 320 -11.58 9.60 -7.69
C ILE A 320 -12.03 9.79 -9.14
N SER A 321 -11.16 10.39 -9.95
CA SER A 321 -11.26 10.34 -11.40
C SER A 321 -10.10 9.53 -11.97
N ARG A 322 -10.39 8.62 -12.89
CA ARG A 322 -9.41 7.81 -13.62
C ARG A 322 -9.12 8.35 -15.02
N LYS A 323 -9.63 9.54 -15.35
CA LYS A 323 -9.49 10.19 -16.65
C LYS A 323 -8.04 10.24 -17.15
N TYR A 324 -7.09 10.34 -16.20
CA TYR A 324 -5.66 10.51 -16.51
C TYR A 324 -4.81 9.27 -16.14
N PHE A 325 -5.44 8.12 -15.91
CA PHE A 325 -4.73 6.86 -15.67
C PHE A 325 -3.99 6.36 -16.91
N ARG A 326 -4.39 6.82 -18.09
CA ARG A 326 -3.71 6.55 -19.36
C ARG A 326 -3.00 7.80 -19.84
N CYS A 327 -1.82 7.60 -20.46
CA CYS A 327 -1.10 8.68 -21.10
C CYS A 327 -1.88 9.18 -22.31
N ARG A 328 -1.96 10.49 -22.45
CA ARG A 328 -2.55 11.12 -23.65
C ARG A 328 -1.48 11.29 -24.72
N GLN A 329 -1.83 11.04 -25.98
CA GLN A 329 -0.88 11.11 -27.11
C GLN A 329 -0.41 12.53 -27.42
N ASP A 330 -1.15 13.54 -26.99
CA ASP A 330 -0.94 14.96 -27.29
C ASP A 330 0.00 15.69 -26.28
N VAL A 331 0.52 14.98 -25.28
CA VAL A 331 1.38 15.55 -24.24
C VAL A 331 2.56 14.61 -23.95
N PRO A 332 3.66 15.10 -23.36
CA PRO A 332 4.69 14.23 -22.79
C PRO A 332 4.07 13.20 -21.87
N PHE A 333 4.77 12.06 -21.66
CA PHE A 333 4.25 11.00 -20.80
C PHE A 333 3.83 11.55 -19.44
N VAL A 334 2.53 11.61 -19.21
CA VAL A 334 1.89 12.06 -17.98
C VAL A 334 0.75 11.14 -17.63
N ARG A 335 0.85 10.47 -16.49
CA ARG A 335 -0.23 9.68 -15.90
C ARG A 335 -0.37 10.03 -14.44
N HIS A 336 -1.59 10.14 -13.98
CA HIS A 336 -1.87 10.39 -12.56
C HIS A 336 -3.29 9.95 -12.19
N ASP A 337 -3.52 9.66 -10.91
CA ASP A 337 -4.88 9.67 -10.38
C ASP A 337 -5.31 11.13 -10.08
N LEU A 338 -6.58 11.32 -9.84
CA LEU A 338 -7.08 12.62 -9.39
C LEU A 338 -8.12 12.37 -8.31
N ARG A 339 -7.88 12.90 -7.12
CA ARG A 339 -8.76 12.71 -5.97
C ARG A 339 -9.23 14.02 -5.39
N VAL A 340 -10.46 13.98 -4.87
CA VAL A 340 -11.10 15.10 -4.19
C VAL A 340 -11.63 14.65 -2.84
N TRP A 341 -11.33 15.42 -1.81
CA TRP A 341 -11.85 15.26 -0.45
C TRP A 341 -12.42 16.56 0.08
N GLU A 342 -13.25 16.46 1.11
CA GLU A 342 -13.57 17.62 1.91
C GLU A 342 -12.31 18.15 2.64
N SER A 343 -12.21 19.45 2.81
CA SER A 343 -11.18 20.08 3.64
C SER A 343 -11.80 20.63 4.91
N SER A 344 -11.25 20.22 6.05
CA SER A 344 -11.61 20.75 7.37
C SER A 344 -10.73 21.92 7.81
N ALA A 345 -9.78 22.34 6.99
CA ALA A 345 -8.88 23.44 7.33
C ALA A 345 -9.64 24.73 7.68
N GLY A 346 -9.25 25.37 8.77
CA GLY A 346 -9.82 26.62 9.20
C GLY A 346 -11.12 26.55 10.00
N ARG A 347 -11.59 25.35 10.35
CA ARG A 347 -12.85 25.13 11.10
C ARG A 347 -12.73 25.30 12.61
N GLU A 348 -11.52 25.31 13.13
CA GLU A 348 -11.26 25.51 14.55
C GLU A 348 -11.43 26.96 14.92
N ALA A 349 -12.02 27.22 16.09
CA ALA A 349 -12.03 28.56 16.67
C ALA A 349 -10.59 28.96 16.99
N ARG A 350 -10.21 30.18 16.68
CA ARG A 350 -8.89 30.72 17.01
C ARG A 350 -9.03 31.96 17.87
N LEU A 351 -8.12 32.12 18.81
CA LEU A 351 -8.11 33.27 19.74
C LEU A 351 -7.26 34.43 19.22
N LYS A 352 -6.63 34.29 18.05
CA LYS A 352 -5.89 35.37 17.39
C LYS A 352 -6.21 35.38 15.90
N ASP A 353 -6.33 36.56 15.32
CA ASP A 353 -6.43 36.72 13.88
C ASP A 353 -5.10 36.50 13.16
N ALA A 354 -5.05 36.68 11.83
CA ALA A 354 -3.84 36.53 11.05
C ALA A 354 -2.75 37.56 11.35
N ALA A 355 -3.13 38.71 11.92
CA ALA A 355 -2.21 39.77 12.34
C ALA A 355 -1.71 39.58 13.79
N GLY A 356 -2.21 38.54 14.48
CA GLY A 356 -1.84 38.26 15.88
C GLY A 356 -2.69 38.98 16.91
N THR A 357 -3.74 39.72 16.52
CA THR A 357 -4.66 40.43 17.42
C THR A 357 -5.55 39.43 18.17
N LEU A 358 -5.68 39.61 19.46
CA LEU A 358 -6.53 38.77 20.30
C LEU A 358 -8.01 38.96 19.95
N LEU A 359 -8.68 37.84 19.69
CA LEU A 359 -10.11 37.76 19.42
C LEU A 359 -10.82 37.33 20.71
N LEU A 360 -11.82 38.08 21.14
CA LEU A 360 -12.62 37.79 22.33
C LEU A 360 -14.13 37.90 22.02
N GLY A 361 -14.93 37.09 22.70
CA GLY A 361 -16.38 37.11 22.59
C GLY A 361 -16.88 36.99 21.15
N ASP A 362 -17.69 37.92 20.70
CA ASP A 362 -18.28 37.90 19.35
C ASP A 362 -17.25 37.98 18.23
N ALA A 363 -16.07 38.55 18.47
CA ALA A 363 -15.01 38.61 17.47
C ALA A 363 -14.50 37.20 17.08
N VAL A 364 -14.43 36.25 18.02
CA VAL A 364 -14.11 34.85 17.74
C VAL A 364 -15.16 34.23 16.83
N LEU A 365 -16.44 34.47 17.11
CA LEU A 365 -17.55 33.93 16.34
C LEU A 365 -17.62 34.55 14.94
N GLN A 366 -17.38 35.86 14.83
CA GLN A 366 -17.34 36.56 13.54
C GLN A 366 -16.18 36.05 12.66
N ASP A 367 -14.98 35.93 13.23
CA ASP A 367 -13.83 35.36 12.53
C ASP A 367 -14.11 33.94 12.08
N TRP A 368 -14.67 33.10 12.96
CA TRP A 368 -15.04 31.73 12.63
C TRP A 368 -16.08 31.68 11.49
N ARG A 369 -17.15 32.47 11.56
CA ARG A 369 -18.17 32.54 10.51
C ARG A 369 -17.60 33.03 9.19
N ALA A 370 -16.74 34.04 9.19
CA ALA A 370 -16.09 34.54 7.98
C ALA A 370 -15.22 33.45 7.30
N ARG A 371 -14.41 32.76 8.08
CA ARG A 371 -13.52 31.69 7.57
C ARG A 371 -14.28 30.45 7.11
N THR A 372 -15.46 30.19 7.67
CA THR A 372 -16.28 29.01 7.33
C THR A 372 -17.43 29.34 6.37
N ALA A 373 -17.54 30.57 5.90
CA ALA A 373 -18.58 31.01 4.97
C ALA A 373 -18.50 30.25 3.63
N ARG A 374 -17.27 29.94 3.19
CA ARG A 374 -17.00 29.13 2.01
C ARG A 374 -16.34 27.82 2.41
N GLY A 375 -16.62 26.77 1.65
CA GLY A 375 -15.96 25.50 1.78
C GLY A 375 -14.60 25.47 1.07
N ALA A 376 -13.84 24.42 1.30
CA ALA A 376 -12.66 24.09 0.49
C ALA A 376 -12.63 22.60 0.15
N ALA A 377 -12.27 22.30 -1.09
CA ALA A 377 -11.92 20.95 -1.50
C ALA A 377 -10.41 20.76 -1.35
N ARG A 378 -9.98 19.62 -0.82
CA ARG A 378 -8.61 19.15 -0.97
C ARG A 378 -8.51 18.29 -2.23
N VAL A 379 -7.58 18.63 -3.09
CA VAL A 379 -7.30 17.87 -4.32
C VAL A 379 -5.90 17.29 -4.24
N ARG A 380 -5.72 16.11 -4.82
CA ARG A 380 -4.40 15.47 -4.93
C ARG A 380 -4.36 14.58 -6.17
N ALA A 381 -3.21 14.56 -6.80
CA ALA A 381 -2.87 13.62 -7.85
C ALA A 381 -1.59 12.86 -7.46
N TYR A 382 -1.66 11.53 -7.48
CA TYR A 382 -0.47 10.68 -7.51
C TYR A 382 -0.04 10.50 -8.95
N TYR A 383 1.26 10.47 -9.20
CA TYR A 383 1.80 10.27 -10.53
C TYR A 383 3.02 9.33 -10.54
N ASP A 384 3.30 8.74 -11.69
CA ASP A 384 4.37 7.77 -11.88
C ASP A 384 5.75 8.36 -11.56
N VAL A 385 6.53 7.57 -10.84
CA VAL A 385 7.99 7.73 -10.69
C VAL A 385 8.64 6.50 -11.29
N HIS A 386 9.47 6.68 -12.32
CA HIS A 386 10.21 5.57 -12.89
C HIS A 386 11.45 5.30 -12.05
N PRO A 387 11.61 4.05 -11.58
CA PRO A 387 12.70 3.73 -10.66
C PRO A 387 14.05 3.77 -11.36
N SER A 388 15.00 4.51 -10.79
CA SER A 388 16.41 4.44 -11.15
C SER A 388 17.06 3.21 -10.50
N ILE A 389 18.07 2.62 -11.14
CA ILE A 389 18.89 1.55 -10.54
C ILE A 389 19.63 2.04 -9.27
N ASP A 390 19.90 3.33 -9.19
CA ASP A 390 20.57 3.96 -8.06
C ASP A 390 19.65 4.21 -6.88
N SER A 391 18.34 4.08 -7.08
CA SER A 391 17.37 3.99 -5.97
C SER A 391 17.51 2.64 -5.31
N ALA A 392 18.13 2.61 -4.13
CA ALA A 392 18.62 1.38 -3.56
C ALA A 392 18.41 1.26 -2.04
N LEU A 393 18.15 0.04 -1.59
CA LEU A 393 18.35 -0.39 -0.21
C LEU A 393 19.76 -0.99 -0.10
N THR A 394 20.49 -0.54 0.90
CA THR A 394 21.82 -1.04 1.26
C THR A 394 21.84 -1.46 2.74
N LEU A 395 22.84 -2.26 3.11
CA LEU A 395 23.10 -2.62 4.50
C LEU A 395 24.03 -1.58 5.12
N ASP A 396 23.57 -0.91 6.18
CA ASP A 396 24.38 0.03 6.95
C ASP A 396 25.15 -0.70 8.06
N ALA A 397 26.41 -0.98 7.81
CA ALA A 397 27.29 -1.68 8.77
C ALA A 397 27.57 -0.88 10.04
N SER A 398 27.41 0.45 10.00
CA SER A 398 27.63 1.33 11.16
C SER A 398 26.48 1.28 12.16
N ARG A 399 25.29 0.88 11.72
CA ARG A 399 24.07 0.75 12.53
C ARG A 399 23.63 -0.71 12.56
N LYS A 400 23.45 -1.22 13.73
CA LYS A 400 23.08 -2.63 13.95
C LYS A 400 21.85 -2.73 14.83
N ASN A 401 21.04 -3.75 14.56
CA ASN A 401 19.95 -4.12 15.46
C ASN A 401 20.47 -4.78 16.74
N ALA A 402 19.57 -5.11 17.67
CA ALA A 402 19.91 -5.74 18.94
C ALA A 402 20.64 -7.10 18.81
N TRP A 403 20.62 -7.72 17.65
CA TRP A 403 21.27 -9.01 17.36
C TRP A 403 22.53 -8.88 16.49
N GLY A 404 23.00 -7.64 16.26
CA GLY A 404 24.23 -7.36 15.53
C GLY A 404 24.10 -7.37 14.00
N ASP A 405 22.88 -7.47 13.44
CA ASP A 405 22.68 -7.39 11.99
C ASP A 405 22.73 -5.93 11.53
N PRO A 406 23.37 -5.63 10.38
CA PRO A 406 23.32 -4.31 9.76
C PRO A 406 21.88 -3.86 9.49
N MET A 407 21.59 -2.60 9.76
CA MET A 407 20.28 -2.01 9.48
C MET A 407 20.11 -1.66 7.98
N PRO A 408 18.88 -1.69 7.46
CA PRO A 408 18.63 -1.21 6.09
C PRO A 408 18.70 0.32 6.04
N SER A 409 19.29 0.83 4.96
CA SER A 409 19.24 2.24 4.56
C SER A 409 18.72 2.33 3.12
N ILE A 410 17.72 3.20 2.88
CA ILE A 410 17.08 3.35 1.58
C ILE A 410 17.36 4.75 1.06
N ARG A 411 17.89 4.81 -0.19
CA ARG A 411 18.07 6.04 -0.93
C ARG A 411 17.23 6.01 -2.20
N HIS A 412 16.48 7.09 -2.46
CA HIS A 412 15.74 7.30 -3.69
C HIS A 412 16.47 8.33 -4.57
N VAL A 413 16.66 8.00 -5.84
CA VAL A 413 17.35 8.83 -6.82
C VAL A 413 16.45 9.06 -8.03
N TRP A 414 16.36 10.30 -8.46
CA TRP A 414 15.71 10.71 -9.68
C TRP A 414 16.79 10.96 -10.74
N ASP A 415 16.71 10.29 -11.89
CA ASP A 415 17.52 10.61 -13.03
C ASP A 415 17.04 11.89 -13.75
N GLU A 416 17.85 12.44 -14.64
CA GLU A 416 17.52 13.67 -15.37
C GLU A 416 16.22 13.55 -16.17
N ALA A 417 15.98 12.40 -16.80
CA ALA A 417 14.77 12.16 -17.57
C ALA A 417 13.52 12.11 -16.66
N SER A 418 13.63 11.57 -15.45
CA SER A 418 12.56 11.59 -14.45
C SER A 418 12.31 13.01 -13.92
N ILE A 419 13.36 13.80 -13.74
CA ILE A 419 13.24 15.21 -13.33
C ILE A 419 12.53 16.03 -14.41
N ALA A 420 12.90 15.85 -15.68
CA ALA A 420 12.23 16.52 -16.80
C ALA A 420 10.75 16.14 -16.92
N ARG A 421 10.42 14.85 -16.80
CA ARG A 421 9.03 14.39 -16.80
C ARG A 421 8.23 14.93 -15.61
N ARG A 422 8.86 15.08 -14.44
CA ARG A 422 8.24 15.67 -13.26
C ARG A 422 7.77 17.09 -13.52
N ALA A 423 8.56 17.91 -14.18
CA ALA A 423 8.18 19.28 -14.51
C ALA A 423 6.94 19.34 -15.41
N ALA A 424 6.91 18.55 -16.48
CA ALA A 424 5.75 18.46 -17.37
C ALA A 424 4.49 17.91 -16.64
N THR A 425 4.67 16.89 -15.79
CA THR A 425 3.58 16.31 -14.99
C THR A 425 3.03 17.34 -14.00
N ARG A 426 3.91 18.11 -13.36
CA ARG A 426 3.52 19.18 -12.45
C ARG A 426 2.67 20.25 -13.15
N GLU A 427 3.13 20.72 -14.28
CA GLU A 427 2.41 21.71 -15.08
C GLU A 427 1.03 21.21 -15.48
N HIS A 428 0.93 19.98 -15.98
CA HIS A 428 -0.34 19.35 -16.32
C HIS A 428 -1.28 19.24 -15.13
N ILE A 429 -0.82 18.72 -13.98
CA ILE A 429 -1.66 18.53 -12.79
C ILE A 429 -2.15 19.89 -12.25
N LEU A 430 -1.29 20.91 -12.20
CA LEU A 430 -1.70 22.24 -11.79
C LEU A 430 -2.69 22.86 -12.78
N GLY A 431 -2.53 22.58 -14.08
CA GLY A 431 -3.52 22.94 -15.11
C GLY A 431 -4.89 22.31 -14.85
N VAL A 432 -4.92 21.02 -14.48
CA VAL A 432 -6.16 20.30 -14.09
C VAL A 432 -6.78 20.91 -12.82
N PHE A 433 -5.98 21.22 -11.80
CA PHE A 433 -6.49 21.91 -10.60
C PHE A 433 -7.04 23.28 -10.93
N GLY A 434 -6.38 24.03 -11.82
CA GLY A 434 -6.88 25.30 -12.36
C GLY A 434 -8.18 25.14 -13.14
N GLN A 435 -8.38 24.05 -13.89
CA GLN A 435 -9.65 23.75 -14.57
C GLN A 435 -10.78 23.52 -13.57
N LEU A 436 -10.54 22.72 -12.51
CA LEU A 436 -11.51 22.51 -11.43
C LEU A 436 -11.89 23.85 -10.75
N ALA A 437 -10.91 24.70 -10.47
CA ALA A 437 -11.12 25.98 -9.84
C ALA A 437 -11.93 26.94 -10.72
N ARG A 438 -11.52 27.15 -11.99
CA ARG A 438 -12.20 28.06 -12.93
C ARG A 438 -13.64 27.67 -13.22
N ALA A 439 -13.95 26.38 -13.27
CA ALA A 439 -15.32 25.90 -13.50
C ALA A 439 -16.29 26.28 -12.36
N ASN A 440 -15.77 26.80 -11.23
CA ASN A 440 -16.52 27.08 -10.03
C ASN A 440 -16.18 28.44 -9.41
N ASP A 441 -15.65 29.37 -10.19
CA ASP A 441 -15.22 30.71 -9.72
C ASP A 441 -14.35 30.67 -8.46
N GLY A 442 -13.59 29.59 -8.30
CA GLY A 442 -12.70 29.33 -7.19
C GLY A 442 -11.23 29.61 -7.52
N ARG A 443 -10.39 29.49 -6.53
CA ARG A 443 -8.92 29.60 -6.68
C ARG A 443 -8.20 28.41 -6.08
N VAL A 444 -7.06 28.07 -6.68
CA VAL A 444 -6.12 27.08 -6.14
C VAL A 444 -5.21 27.75 -5.11
N PHE A 445 -5.01 27.12 -3.96
CA PHE A 445 -4.11 27.61 -2.91
C PHE A 445 -3.49 26.43 -2.14
N ASN A 446 -2.52 26.72 -1.28
CA ASN A 446 -1.80 25.72 -0.47
C ASN A 446 -1.30 24.52 -1.29
N VAL A 447 -0.62 24.81 -2.42
CA VAL A 447 0.01 23.77 -3.24
C VAL A 447 1.11 23.08 -2.44
N SER A 448 1.08 21.76 -2.44
CA SER A 448 2.08 20.91 -1.80
C SER A 448 2.56 19.83 -2.76
N GLU A 449 3.81 19.46 -2.66
CA GLU A 449 4.42 18.41 -3.49
C GLU A 449 5.28 17.52 -2.60
N GLY A 450 5.42 16.27 -2.98
CA GLY A 450 6.29 15.35 -2.29
C GLY A 450 6.52 14.05 -3.03
N ASN A 451 7.61 13.42 -2.67
CA ASN A 451 7.81 12.02 -2.99
C ASN A 451 7.08 11.22 -1.93
N TYR A 452 6.32 10.23 -2.37
CA TYR A 452 5.45 9.52 -1.48
C TYR A 452 5.74 8.02 -1.51
N LEU A 453 6.09 7.48 -0.37
CA LEU A 453 6.54 6.10 -0.23
C LEU A 453 5.63 5.25 0.67
N ASP A 454 4.40 5.70 0.88
CA ASP A 454 3.38 4.89 1.53
C ASP A 454 2.83 3.77 0.63
N HIS A 455 3.09 3.84 -0.69
CA HIS A 455 2.78 2.79 -1.67
C HIS A 455 4.04 2.36 -2.42
N PRO A 456 5.04 1.81 -1.72
CA PRO A 456 6.32 1.50 -2.33
C PRO A 456 6.28 0.23 -3.18
N ALA A 457 7.21 0.16 -4.14
CA ALA A 457 7.45 -1.00 -5.00
C ALA A 457 8.94 -1.18 -5.28
N GLY A 458 9.32 -2.32 -5.84
CA GLY A 458 10.70 -2.60 -6.23
C GLY A 458 11.55 -3.21 -5.10
N GLY A 459 12.82 -3.37 -5.39
CA GLY A 459 13.78 -4.06 -4.52
C GLY A 459 13.99 -5.53 -4.84
N CYS A 460 12.99 -6.21 -5.45
CA CYS A 460 13.10 -7.59 -5.95
C CYS A 460 12.25 -7.75 -7.21
N ARG A 461 12.36 -6.81 -8.15
CA ARG A 461 11.46 -6.73 -9.31
C ARG A 461 11.41 -8.02 -10.11
N MET A 462 10.20 -8.37 -10.58
CA MET A 462 9.97 -9.51 -11.48
C MET A 462 10.39 -9.19 -12.91
N GLY A 463 10.72 -10.24 -13.66
CA GLY A 463 11.04 -10.19 -15.09
C GLY A 463 11.26 -11.57 -15.66
N THR A 464 11.51 -11.67 -16.96
CA THR A 464 11.79 -12.94 -17.67
C THR A 464 13.29 -13.27 -17.73
N ASP A 465 14.14 -12.23 -17.68
CA ASP A 465 15.58 -12.40 -17.79
C ASP A 465 16.26 -12.32 -16.41
N PRO A 466 16.95 -13.39 -15.96
CA PRO A 466 17.64 -13.41 -14.67
C PRO A 466 18.76 -12.38 -14.53
N LYS A 467 19.25 -11.80 -15.63
CA LYS A 467 20.25 -10.72 -15.59
C LYS A 467 19.65 -9.36 -15.26
N THR A 468 18.35 -9.19 -15.52
CA THR A 468 17.66 -7.90 -15.38
C THR A 468 16.51 -7.92 -14.35
N SER A 469 16.34 -9.03 -13.65
CA SER A 469 15.31 -9.21 -12.62
C SER A 469 15.77 -10.13 -11.49
N VAL A 470 15.06 -10.14 -10.39
CA VAL A 470 15.35 -10.97 -9.20
C VAL A 470 14.48 -12.23 -9.21
N CYS A 471 13.26 -12.13 -9.69
CA CYS A 471 12.31 -13.23 -9.71
C CYS A 471 11.51 -13.29 -11.02
N ASP A 472 10.89 -14.43 -11.27
CA ASP A 472 9.97 -14.62 -12.39
C ASP A 472 8.59 -13.99 -12.13
N SER A 473 7.66 -14.13 -13.08
CA SER A 473 6.31 -13.56 -13.00
C SER A 473 5.44 -14.13 -11.88
N TYR A 474 5.86 -15.20 -11.22
CA TYR A 474 5.21 -15.80 -10.07
C TYR A 474 5.93 -15.51 -8.74
N GLY A 475 6.96 -14.66 -8.79
CA GLY A 475 7.78 -14.34 -7.64
C GLY A 475 8.82 -15.39 -7.25
N ARG A 476 9.00 -16.49 -8.03
CA ARG A 476 10.08 -17.44 -7.77
C ARG A 476 11.41 -16.79 -8.14
N THR A 477 12.36 -16.79 -7.23
CA THR A 477 13.69 -16.24 -7.50
C THR A 477 14.38 -17.02 -8.60
N HIS A 478 15.16 -16.34 -9.45
CA HIS A 478 15.87 -17.00 -10.54
C HIS A 478 16.98 -17.93 -10.04
N ASP A 479 17.56 -17.62 -8.90
CA ASP A 479 18.71 -18.32 -8.32
C ASP A 479 18.32 -19.59 -7.54
N HIS A 480 17.08 -19.65 -7.01
CA HIS A 480 16.70 -20.75 -6.11
C HIS A 480 15.34 -21.34 -6.50
N GLU A 481 15.29 -22.68 -6.58
CA GLU A 481 14.11 -23.41 -7.02
C GLU A 481 12.91 -23.33 -6.07
N ASN A 482 13.17 -23.12 -4.77
CA ASN A 482 12.17 -23.16 -3.70
C ASN A 482 12.07 -21.86 -2.91
N LEU A 483 12.60 -20.75 -3.43
CA LEU A 483 12.49 -19.43 -2.80
C LEU A 483 11.61 -18.53 -3.64
N PHE A 484 10.59 -17.96 -2.99
CA PHE A 484 9.67 -16.99 -3.60
C PHE A 484 9.73 -15.66 -2.85
N VAL A 485 9.47 -14.56 -3.56
CA VAL A 485 9.24 -13.21 -3.02
C VAL A 485 7.88 -12.72 -3.47
N VAL A 486 7.07 -12.21 -2.53
CA VAL A 486 5.72 -11.70 -2.82
C VAL A 486 5.49 -10.33 -2.19
N GLY A 487 4.44 -9.66 -2.66
CA GLY A 487 4.10 -8.32 -2.20
C GLY A 487 4.67 -7.22 -3.09
N SER A 488 4.65 -5.99 -2.61
CA SER A 488 5.04 -4.80 -3.38
C SER A 488 6.50 -4.83 -3.85
N THR A 489 7.35 -5.58 -3.16
CA THR A 489 8.78 -5.72 -3.50
C THR A 489 9.02 -6.34 -4.88
N SER A 490 8.11 -7.21 -5.36
CA SER A 490 8.23 -7.87 -6.66
C SER A 490 7.73 -7.01 -7.84
N LEU A 491 6.98 -5.93 -7.57
CA LEU A 491 6.44 -5.08 -8.61
C LEU A 491 7.54 -4.25 -9.29
N PRO A 492 7.60 -4.21 -10.63
CA PRO A 492 8.57 -3.38 -11.35
C PRO A 492 8.37 -1.88 -11.18
N THR A 493 7.11 -1.45 -10.99
CA THR A 493 6.73 -0.03 -10.82
C THR A 493 5.64 0.11 -9.77
N ALA A 494 5.53 1.30 -9.17
CA ALA A 494 4.50 1.64 -8.18
C ALA A 494 3.19 2.14 -8.82
N GLY A 495 3.19 2.42 -10.13
CA GLY A 495 2.06 3.02 -10.84
C GLY A 495 1.72 4.43 -10.38
N CYS A 496 0.60 4.95 -10.83
CA CYS A 496 0.11 6.28 -10.48
C CYS A 496 -1.00 6.27 -9.43
N THR A 497 -1.22 5.16 -8.72
CA THR A 497 -2.28 5.02 -7.71
C THR A 497 -1.90 3.99 -6.64
N ASN A 498 -2.77 3.75 -5.64
CA ASN A 498 -2.52 2.80 -4.56
C ASN A 498 -2.28 1.38 -5.10
N GLY A 499 -1.11 0.82 -4.86
CA GLY A 499 -0.69 -0.48 -5.39
C GLY A 499 -1.16 -1.71 -4.59
N THR A 500 -1.85 -1.54 -3.46
CA THR A 500 -2.15 -2.66 -2.54
C THR A 500 -2.96 -3.77 -3.22
N LEU A 501 -4.02 -3.44 -3.93
CA LEU A 501 -4.82 -4.43 -4.63
C LEU A 501 -4.00 -5.18 -5.68
N THR A 502 -3.11 -4.47 -6.39
CA THR A 502 -2.23 -5.04 -7.43
C THR A 502 -1.27 -6.08 -6.86
N PHE A 503 -0.53 -5.74 -5.80
CA PHE A 503 0.40 -6.74 -5.26
C PHE A 503 -0.32 -7.89 -4.53
N VAL A 504 -1.54 -7.70 -4.03
CA VAL A 504 -2.38 -8.80 -3.54
C VAL A 504 -2.78 -9.72 -4.69
N ALA A 505 -3.24 -9.17 -5.82
CA ALA A 505 -3.58 -9.95 -7.01
C ALA A 505 -2.38 -10.77 -7.54
N VAL A 506 -1.20 -10.14 -7.64
CA VAL A 506 0.05 -10.84 -8.01
C VAL A 506 0.40 -11.93 -7.01
N THR A 507 0.24 -11.68 -5.71
CA THR A 507 0.49 -12.68 -4.65
C THR A 507 -0.45 -13.88 -4.76
N LEU A 508 -1.74 -13.65 -5.02
CA LEU A 508 -2.71 -14.74 -5.23
C LEU A 508 -2.37 -15.59 -6.46
N ARG A 509 -1.85 -14.94 -7.52
CA ARG A 509 -1.35 -15.63 -8.71
C ARG A 509 -0.15 -16.52 -8.37
N SER A 510 0.77 -16.07 -7.52
CA SER A 510 1.95 -16.82 -7.08
C SER A 510 1.59 -18.12 -6.37
N ALA A 511 0.46 -18.18 -5.66
CA ALA A 511 0.02 -19.36 -4.92
C ALA A 511 -0.11 -20.61 -5.81
N THR A 512 -0.58 -20.45 -7.05
CA THR A 512 -0.74 -21.57 -8.00
C THR A 512 0.61 -22.19 -8.34
N ARG A 513 1.65 -21.37 -8.55
CA ARG A 513 3.00 -21.84 -8.84
C ARG A 513 3.66 -22.48 -7.63
N ILE A 514 3.44 -21.92 -6.44
CA ILE A 514 3.95 -22.49 -5.18
C ILE A 514 3.40 -23.91 -4.99
N VAL A 515 2.08 -24.10 -5.11
CA VAL A 515 1.47 -25.43 -4.97
C VAL A 515 2.02 -26.41 -6.00
N SER A 516 2.17 -26.00 -7.28
CA SER A 516 2.72 -26.87 -8.32
C SER A 516 4.19 -27.25 -8.11
N SER A 517 4.96 -26.45 -7.37
CA SER A 517 6.36 -26.74 -7.02
C SER A 517 6.51 -27.69 -5.82
N LEU A 518 5.43 -28.03 -5.13
CA LEU A 518 5.41 -28.95 -3.99
C LEU A 518 5.06 -30.39 -4.39
N ILE A 519 4.82 -30.63 -5.66
CA ILE A 519 4.59 -31.95 -6.24
C ILE A 519 5.91 -32.51 -6.72
#